data_5801fd9fc9ccf784f57ac8cc6ebf21b5
#
_entry.id   5801fd9fc9ccf784f57ac8cc6ebf21b5
#
_cell.length_a   1.000
_cell.length_b   1.000
_cell.length_c   1.000
_cell.angle_alpha   90.00
_cell.angle_beta   90.00
_cell.angle_gamma   90.00
#
_symmetry.space_group_name_H-M   'P 1'
#
loop_
_entity.id
_entity.type
_entity.pdbx_description
1 polymer ?
#
loop_
_entity_poly.entity_id
_entity_poly.type
_entity_poly.pdbx_seq_one_letter_code
_entity_poly.pdbx_strand_id
1 'polypeptide(L)'
;MRKISGILAAAALVASITVAAPAAYANETITGSGSSYMNSFQQTCSAAYTANKATYTSTGSGTGKSQFAAGTTNFGGSDSLYSSDAPANFVYVPLVGGPVGVVYNVKGLKSLRLTAKVTSEIFQGTIKKWNDPKIKTLNPTATLPNKAIQVVYRADGSGTTNNFGNYMKQVVKGTWTAADGWAEALGKTPVGTSARTNQGVIATVKTLANSITYADTADAKAAKLPFASIQNGFGEFVQPTVANAARFMAKQQLSSSGEVVFNYTTKVKGGYPITLVAYGLAPTKSSNAAKGAAVKDYFTYLIQTCGPQKAAAGNYVAMTGAIQKKALELIARIK
;
A
#
# COMPACT_ATOMS: atom_id res chain seq x y z
N MET A 1 -7.32 -11.81 -96.02
CA MET A 1 -7.33 -12.65 -94.80
C MET A 1 -6.72 -11.81 -93.67
N ARG A 2 -7.53 -11.22 -92.82
CA ARG A 2 -7.13 -10.39 -91.71
C ARG A 2 -7.25 -11.20 -90.42
N LYS A 3 -6.14 -11.40 -89.71
CA LYS A 3 -6.10 -11.99 -88.36
C LYS A 3 -6.42 -10.93 -87.30
N ILE A 4 -7.43 -11.15 -86.51
CA ILE A 4 -7.81 -10.33 -85.39
C ILE A 4 -7.21 -11.00 -84.18
N SER A 5 -6.23 -10.30 -83.51
CA SER A 5 -5.64 -10.75 -82.28
C SER A 5 -6.47 -10.13 -81.10
N GLY A 6 -7.06 -10.97 -80.26
CA GLY A 6 -7.78 -10.56 -79.10
C GLY A 6 -6.76 -10.33 -77.90
N ILE A 7 -6.88 -9.18 -77.32
CA ILE A 7 -6.11 -8.85 -76.07
C ILE A 7 -7.04 -9.18 -74.91
N LEU A 8 -6.65 -10.18 -74.09
CA LEU A 8 -7.23 -10.40 -72.73
C LEU A 8 -6.65 -9.41 -71.71
N ALA A 9 -7.49 -8.53 -71.24
CA ALA A 9 -7.17 -7.68 -70.12
C ALA A 9 -7.44 -8.43 -68.82
N ALA A 10 -6.39 -8.79 -68.07
CA ALA A 10 -6.49 -9.32 -66.71
C ALA A 10 -6.68 -8.16 -65.72
N ALA A 11 -7.89 -8.05 -65.15
CA ALA A 11 -8.16 -7.11 -64.06
C ALA A 11 -7.59 -7.69 -62.74
N ALA A 12 -6.50 -7.10 -62.24
CA ALA A 12 -5.97 -7.39 -60.90
C ALA A 12 -6.82 -6.69 -59.86
N LEU A 13 -7.55 -7.44 -59.05
CA LEU A 13 -8.21 -6.95 -57.84
C LEU A 13 -7.14 -6.74 -56.77
N VAL A 14 -6.80 -5.48 -56.50
CA VAL A 14 -5.99 -5.10 -55.33
C VAL A 14 -6.93 -5.04 -54.13
N ALA A 15 -6.92 -6.09 -53.29
CA ALA A 15 -7.56 -6.07 -51.97
C ALA A 15 -6.75 -5.17 -51.05
N SER A 16 -7.23 -3.95 -50.83
CA SER A 16 -6.69 -3.04 -49.80
C SER A 16 -7.00 -3.59 -48.42
N ILE A 17 -6.00 -4.19 -47.78
CA ILE A 17 -6.04 -4.52 -46.34
C ILE A 17 -5.97 -3.19 -45.59
N THR A 18 -7.09 -2.68 -45.13
CA THR A 18 -7.15 -1.59 -44.17
C THR A 18 -6.66 -2.14 -42.83
N VAL A 19 -5.38 -1.94 -42.53
CA VAL A 19 -4.87 -2.09 -41.19
C VAL A 19 -5.52 -1.00 -40.36
N ALA A 20 -6.52 -1.37 -39.53
CA ALA A 20 -7.12 -0.49 -38.57
C ALA A 20 -5.98 -0.09 -37.60
N ALA A 21 -5.49 1.14 -37.71
CA ALA A 21 -4.59 1.73 -36.71
C ALA A 21 -5.29 1.63 -35.35
N PRO A 22 -4.59 1.22 -34.27
CA PRO A 22 -5.18 1.25 -32.95
C PRO A 22 -5.67 2.68 -32.69
N ALA A 23 -6.96 2.80 -32.32
CA ALA A 23 -7.54 4.09 -31.98
C ALA A 23 -6.64 4.74 -30.91
N ALA A 24 -5.99 5.82 -31.24
CA ALA A 24 -5.28 6.66 -30.27
C ALA A 24 -6.37 7.19 -29.33
N TYR A 25 -6.51 6.56 -28.15
CA TYR A 25 -7.39 7.07 -27.12
C TYR A 25 -6.90 8.47 -26.76
N ALA A 26 -7.76 9.48 -26.98
CA ALA A 26 -7.49 10.84 -26.56
C ALA A 26 -7.15 10.84 -25.06
N ASN A 27 -6.26 11.74 -24.61
CA ASN A 27 -5.81 11.90 -23.22
C ASN A 27 -6.96 11.82 -22.22
N GLU A 28 -7.22 10.61 -21.69
CA GLU A 28 -8.29 10.38 -20.73
C GLU A 28 -7.89 10.92 -19.35
N THR A 29 -8.86 11.44 -18.60
CA THR A 29 -8.68 11.75 -17.20
C THR A 29 -9.26 10.63 -16.35
N ILE A 30 -8.42 9.92 -15.60
CA ILE A 30 -8.84 8.88 -14.66
C ILE A 30 -8.64 9.35 -13.22
N THR A 31 -9.60 9.03 -12.37
CA THR A 31 -9.61 9.39 -10.95
C THR A 31 -9.54 8.15 -10.08
N GLY A 32 -8.70 8.18 -9.08
CA GLY A 32 -8.61 7.15 -8.06
C GLY A 32 -8.66 7.71 -6.65
N SER A 33 -9.00 6.87 -5.70
CA SER A 33 -8.99 7.24 -4.27
C SER A 33 -8.74 6.03 -3.39
N GLY A 34 -8.34 6.27 -2.15
CA GLY A 34 -8.25 5.19 -1.16
C GLY A 34 -7.02 5.25 -0.28
N SER A 35 -6.29 4.14 -0.22
CA SER A 35 -5.16 3.95 0.68
C SER A 35 -4.28 5.19 0.80
N SER A 36 -4.19 5.72 2.00
CA SER A 36 -3.26 6.81 2.31
C SER A 36 -1.81 6.32 2.45
N TYR A 37 -1.60 5.02 2.61
CA TYR A 37 -0.26 4.43 2.64
C TYR A 37 0.49 4.67 1.33
N MET A 38 -0.14 4.44 0.18
CA MET A 38 0.52 4.63 -1.13
C MET A 38 0.35 6.04 -1.72
N ASN A 39 -0.12 7.03 -0.93
CA ASN A 39 -0.38 8.37 -1.45
C ASN A 39 0.86 9.01 -2.09
N SER A 40 1.99 9.05 -1.39
CA SER A 40 3.22 9.66 -1.90
C SER A 40 3.75 8.96 -3.16
N PHE A 41 3.59 7.63 -3.26
CA PHE A 41 3.90 6.86 -4.46
C PHE A 41 2.98 7.26 -5.63
N GLN A 42 1.67 7.34 -5.39
CA GLN A 42 0.69 7.74 -6.41
C GLN A 42 0.95 9.17 -6.90
N GLN A 43 1.20 10.13 -5.99
CA GLN A 43 1.50 11.52 -6.37
C GLN A 43 2.78 11.60 -7.22
N THR A 44 3.84 10.90 -6.83
CA THR A 44 5.11 10.88 -7.58
C THR A 44 4.93 10.29 -8.97
N CYS A 45 4.20 9.17 -9.08
CA CYS A 45 4.01 8.49 -10.35
C CYS A 45 3.04 9.23 -11.28
N SER A 46 1.92 9.73 -10.75
CA SER A 46 0.94 10.46 -11.57
C SER A 46 1.50 11.77 -12.14
N ALA A 47 2.37 12.46 -11.38
CA ALA A 47 3.04 13.66 -11.86
C ALA A 47 4.00 13.41 -13.03
N ALA A 48 4.56 12.20 -13.13
CA ALA A 48 5.48 11.79 -14.21
C ALA A 48 4.80 11.01 -15.34
N TYR A 49 3.51 10.70 -15.21
CA TYR A 49 2.73 9.96 -16.19
C TYR A 49 2.12 10.90 -17.24
N THR A 50 2.42 10.68 -18.52
CA THR A 50 2.05 11.57 -19.61
C THR A 50 1.07 11.02 -20.64
N ALA A 51 0.86 9.68 -20.65
CA ALA A 51 -0.03 9.06 -21.63
C ALA A 51 -1.52 9.42 -21.41
N ASN A 52 -1.92 9.58 -20.15
CA ASN A 52 -3.24 10.03 -19.72
C ASN A 52 -3.09 10.89 -18.46
N LYS A 53 -4.14 11.56 -18.02
CA LYS A 53 -4.16 12.28 -16.75
C LYS A 53 -4.67 11.36 -15.64
N ALA A 54 -3.82 10.97 -14.71
CA ALA A 54 -4.22 10.22 -13.53
C ALA A 54 -4.20 11.11 -12.28
N THR A 55 -5.25 11.04 -11.47
CA THR A 55 -5.32 11.73 -10.17
C THR A 55 -5.65 10.72 -9.08
N TYR A 56 -5.09 10.93 -7.88
CA TYR A 56 -5.33 10.08 -6.73
C TYR A 56 -5.56 10.90 -5.47
N THR A 57 -6.63 10.56 -4.73
CA THR A 57 -7.00 11.21 -3.48
C THR A 57 -6.84 10.26 -2.30
N SER A 58 -6.05 10.66 -1.31
CA SER A 58 -5.83 9.92 -0.06
C SER A 58 -7.06 10.03 0.84
N THR A 59 -7.89 8.98 0.88
CA THR A 59 -9.14 8.95 1.67
C THR A 59 -9.20 7.85 2.72
N GLY A 60 -8.20 6.95 2.72
CA GLY A 60 -8.17 5.70 3.48
C GLY A 60 -8.76 4.52 2.70
N SER A 61 -8.29 3.31 2.99
CA SER A 61 -8.65 2.08 2.26
C SER A 61 -10.15 1.79 2.29
N GLY A 62 -10.81 2.01 3.43
CA GLY A 62 -12.25 1.81 3.58
C GLY A 62 -13.05 2.69 2.63
N THR A 63 -12.78 4.00 2.63
CA THR A 63 -13.42 4.96 1.72
C THR A 63 -13.08 4.64 0.25
N GLY A 64 -11.83 4.29 -0.05
CA GLY A 64 -11.42 3.89 -1.41
C GLY A 64 -12.18 2.69 -1.93
N LYS A 65 -12.34 1.65 -1.11
CA LYS A 65 -13.15 0.48 -1.43
C LYS A 65 -14.61 0.85 -1.70
N SER A 66 -15.22 1.66 -0.83
CA SER A 66 -16.62 2.10 -1.00
C SER A 66 -16.81 2.95 -2.26
N GLN A 67 -15.92 3.91 -2.55
CA GLN A 67 -16.00 4.75 -3.73
C GLN A 67 -15.79 3.96 -5.02
N PHE A 68 -14.87 2.99 -5.02
CA PHE A 68 -14.66 2.09 -6.15
C PHE A 68 -15.89 1.22 -6.39
N ALA A 69 -16.47 0.61 -5.34
CA ALA A 69 -17.68 -0.21 -5.44
C ALA A 69 -18.89 0.58 -5.96
N ALA A 70 -19.01 1.86 -5.57
CA ALA A 70 -20.05 2.76 -6.04
C ALA A 70 -19.79 3.31 -7.47
N GLY A 71 -18.65 3.01 -8.09
CA GLY A 71 -18.28 3.52 -9.41
C GLY A 71 -18.02 5.02 -9.47
N THR A 72 -17.79 5.68 -8.32
CA THR A 72 -17.50 7.13 -8.26
C THR A 72 -16.03 7.45 -8.59
N THR A 73 -15.16 6.44 -8.64
CA THR A 73 -13.79 6.53 -9.12
C THR A 73 -13.51 5.46 -10.17
N ASN A 74 -12.55 5.73 -11.06
CA ASN A 74 -12.19 4.78 -12.13
C ASN A 74 -11.32 3.64 -11.58
N PHE A 75 -10.59 3.89 -10.50
CA PHE A 75 -9.82 2.88 -9.77
C PHE A 75 -9.81 3.17 -8.27
N GLY A 76 -9.54 2.15 -7.47
CA GLY A 76 -9.41 2.30 -6.03
C GLY A 76 -8.00 1.99 -5.53
N GLY A 77 -7.73 2.33 -4.29
CA GLY A 77 -6.51 1.94 -3.58
C GLY A 77 -6.81 1.37 -2.20
N SER A 78 -6.22 0.21 -1.87
CA SER A 78 -6.42 -0.41 -0.54
C SER A 78 -5.23 -1.25 -0.12
N ASP A 79 -4.87 -1.20 1.17
CA ASP A 79 -3.89 -2.11 1.78
C ASP A 79 -4.57 -3.32 2.45
N SER A 80 -5.90 -3.41 2.38
CA SER A 80 -6.71 -4.53 2.87
C SER A 80 -7.68 -5.00 1.79
N LEU A 81 -8.04 -6.27 1.81
CA LEU A 81 -9.07 -6.81 0.93
C LEU A 81 -10.48 -6.42 1.44
N TYR A 82 -11.50 -6.60 0.60
CA TYR A 82 -12.88 -6.57 1.06
C TYR A 82 -13.13 -7.75 2.00
N SER A 83 -13.77 -7.50 3.13
CA SER A 83 -14.27 -8.55 4.04
C SER A 83 -15.67 -9.01 3.66
N SER A 84 -16.46 -8.13 3.05
CA SER A 84 -17.81 -8.35 2.53
C SER A 84 -18.07 -7.36 1.38
N ASP A 85 -19.16 -7.53 0.65
CA ASP A 85 -19.69 -6.57 -0.33
C ASP A 85 -18.69 -6.15 -1.42
N ALA A 86 -17.79 -7.05 -1.78
CA ALA A 86 -16.88 -6.81 -2.90
C ALA A 86 -17.67 -6.67 -4.20
N PRO A 87 -17.39 -5.66 -5.03
CA PRO A 87 -18.06 -5.53 -6.32
C PRO A 87 -17.74 -6.72 -7.22
N ALA A 88 -18.66 -7.04 -8.12
CA ALA A 88 -18.37 -8.01 -9.19
C ALA A 88 -17.40 -7.41 -10.22
N ASN A 89 -16.71 -8.27 -10.97
CA ASN A 89 -15.92 -7.86 -12.14
C ASN A 89 -14.81 -6.85 -11.84
N PHE A 90 -13.98 -7.12 -10.83
CA PHE A 90 -12.79 -6.33 -10.54
C PHE A 90 -11.59 -7.22 -10.24
N VAL A 91 -10.43 -6.61 -10.15
CA VAL A 91 -9.15 -7.23 -9.72
C VAL A 91 -8.47 -6.39 -8.65
N TYR A 92 -7.78 -7.06 -7.73
CA TYR A 92 -6.74 -6.47 -6.89
C TYR A 92 -5.39 -6.61 -7.60
N VAL A 93 -4.75 -5.50 -7.91
CA VAL A 93 -3.41 -5.48 -8.51
C VAL A 93 -2.42 -5.03 -7.44
N PRO A 94 -1.44 -5.84 -7.03
CA PRO A 94 -0.39 -5.40 -6.12
C PRO A 94 0.44 -4.31 -6.81
N LEU A 95 0.41 -3.08 -6.29
CA LEU A 95 1.07 -1.92 -6.92
C LEU A 95 2.40 -1.58 -6.26
N VAL A 96 2.43 -1.57 -4.93
CA VAL A 96 3.61 -1.18 -4.16
C VAL A 96 3.53 -1.78 -2.76
N GLY A 97 4.66 -2.09 -2.15
CA GLY A 97 4.71 -2.58 -0.76
C GLY A 97 5.63 -1.74 0.10
N GLY A 98 5.82 -2.16 1.34
CA GLY A 98 6.80 -1.54 2.21
C GLY A 98 6.48 -1.64 3.70
N PRO A 99 7.32 -1.03 4.55
CA PRO A 99 7.17 -1.12 5.99
C PRO A 99 6.09 -0.21 6.54
N VAL A 100 5.39 -0.67 7.56
CA VAL A 100 4.60 0.18 8.47
C VAL A 100 5.48 0.53 9.65
N GLY A 101 5.89 1.79 9.76
CA GLY A 101 6.75 2.26 10.84
C GLY A 101 5.99 2.47 12.14
N VAL A 102 6.56 2.05 13.27
CA VAL A 102 6.14 2.52 14.59
C VAL A 102 6.87 3.83 14.84
N VAL A 103 6.16 4.93 14.73
CA VAL A 103 6.68 6.31 14.72
C VAL A 103 6.44 6.96 16.07
N TYR A 104 7.42 7.71 16.58
CA TYR A 104 7.27 8.36 17.88
C TYR A 104 7.81 9.80 17.87
N ASN A 105 7.35 10.61 18.83
CA ASN A 105 7.81 11.96 19.07
C ASN A 105 8.15 12.14 20.56
N VAL A 106 9.37 11.78 20.94
CA VAL A 106 9.89 11.92 22.31
C VAL A 106 11.18 12.72 22.27
N LYS A 107 11.17 13.90 22.90
CA LYS A 107 12.33 14.79 22.91
C LYS A 107 13.58 14.08 23.48
N GLY A 108 14.67 14.10 22.72
CA GLY A 108 15.96 13.51 23.12
C GLY A 108 16.08 12.00 22.94
N LEU A 109 15.00 11.28 22.64
CA LEU A 109 15.04 9.82 22.38
C LEU A 109 15.44 9.56 20.92
N LYS A 110 16.73 9.22 20.71
CA LYS A 110 17.30 9.01 19.37
C LYS A 110 17.04 7.60 18.79
N SER A 111 16.85 6.62 19.66
CA SER A 111 16.58 5.24 19.27
C SER A 111 15.61 4.58 20.24
N LEU A 112 14.74 3.73 19.72
CA LEU A 112 13.77 2.98 20.50
C LEU A 112 13.70 1.55 19.96
N ARG A 113 13.79 0.56 20.85
CA ARG A 113 13.62 -0.87 20.56
C ARG A 113 12.34 -1.37 21.21
N LEU A 114 11.50 -2.03 20.45
CA LEU A 114 10.25 -2.60 20.94
C LEU A 114 10.08 -4.03 20.45
N THR A 115 9.58 -4.91 21.32
CA THR A 115 9.06 -6.21 20.92
C THR A 115 7.60 -6.07 20.48
N ALA A 116 7.06 -7.03 19.75
CA ALA A 116 5.63 -7.06 19.40
C ALA A 116 4.74 -6.96 20.65
N LYS A 117 5.08 -7.67 21.72
CA LYS A 117 4.34 -7.64 22.99
C LYS A 117 4.33 -6.25 23.62
N VAL A 118 5.49 -5.60 23.75
CA VAL A 118 5.58 -4.24 24.33
C VAL A 118 4.87 -3.22 23.44
N THR A 119 5.00 -3.34 22.11
CA THR A 119 4.25 -2.49 21.17
C THR A 119 2.74 -2.66 21.37
N SER A 120 2.26 -3.90 21.46
CA SER A 120 0.85 -4.19 21.74
C SER A 120 0.38 -3.56 23.05
N GLU A 121 1.12 -3.74 24.14
CA GLU A 121 0.79 -3.20 25.46
C GLU A 121 0.73 -1.66 25.49
N ILE A 122 1.58 -0.99 24.68
CA ILE A 122 1.53 0.46 24.48
C ILE A 122 0.24 0.87 23.77
N PHE A 123 -0.04 0.28 22.61
CA PHE A 123 -1.22 0.64 21.82
C PHE A 123 -2.54 0.24 22.49
N GLN A 124 -2.51 -0.77 23.34
CA GLN A 124 -3.66 -1.16 24.18
C GLN A 124 -3.80 -0.28 25.45
N GLY A 125 -2.88 0.65 25.73
CA GLY A 125 -2.90 1.51 26.91
C GLY A 125 -2.58 0.78 28.22
N THR A 126 -2.01 -0.42 28.16
CA THR A 126 -1.51 -1.16 29.35
C THR A 126 -0.22 -0.53 29.83
N ILE A 127 0.72 -0.27 28.94
CA ILE A 127 1.90 0.55 29.21
C ILE A 127 1.54 2.02 28.99
N LYS A 128 1.56 2.82 30.06
CA LYS A 128 1.05 4.20 30.04
C LYS A 128 2.16 5.26 30.04
N LYS A 129 3.41 4.90 30.34
CA LYS A 129 4.53 5.85 30.47
C LYS A 129 5.74 5.37 29.69
N TRP A 130 6.52 6.31 29.17
CA TRP A 130 7.74 6.02 28.43
C TRP A 130 8.82 5.32 29.26
N ASN A 131 8.92 5.65 30.57
CA ASN A 131 9.88 5.03 31.50
C ASN A 131 9.38 3.71 32.13
N ASP A 132 8.37 3.08 31.55
CA ASP A 132 7.91 1.76 32.00
C ASP A 132 9.07 0.76 32.01
N PRO A 133 9.19 -0.08 33.07
CA PRO A 133 10.27 -1.07 33.17
C PRO A 133 10.44 -1.97 31.96
N LYS A 134 9.35 -2.36 31.29
CA LYS A 134 9.39 -3.19 30.06
C LYS A 134 10.04 -2.46 28.89
N ILE A 135 9.79 -1.16 28.74
CA ILE A 135 10.46 -0.34 27.70
C ILE A 135 11.93 -0.16 28.11
N LYS A 136 12.22 0.14 29.37
CA LYS A 136 13.58 0.37 29.86
C LYS A 136 14.48 -0.85 29.70
N THR A 137 13.98 -2.05 29.98
CA THR A 137 14.72 -3.31 29.78
C THR A 137 15.17 -3.50 28.33
N LEU A 138 14.34 -3.11 27.35
CA LEU A 138 14.69 -3.19 25.93
C LEU A 138 15.62 -2.04 25.48
N ASN A 139 15.74 -0.98 26.29
CA ASN A 139 16.47 0.26 25.97
C ASN A 139 17.34 0.71 27.17
N PRO A 140 18.31 -0.10 27.64
CA PRO A 140 19.01 0.13 28.90
C PRO A 140 19.83 1.43 28.90
N THR A 141 20.31 1.88 27.75
CA THR A 141 21.11 3.11 27.58
C THR A 141 20.28 4.36 27.23
N ALA A 142 18.97 4.20 26.99
CA ALA A 142 18.11 5.31 26.61
C ALA A 142 17.63 6.09 27.84
N THR A 143 17.62 7.42 27.75
CA THR A 143 16.96 8.30 28.74
C THR A 143 15.48 8.36 28.40
N LEU A 144 14.69 7.57 29.11
CA LEU A 144 13.24 7.49 28.93
C LEU A 144 12.55 8.44 29.91
N PRO A 145 11.72 9.40 29.43
CA PRO A 145 11.10 10.39 30.31
C PRO A 145 9.95 9.77 31.12
N ASN A 146 9.76 10.24 32.35
CA ASN A 146 8.57 9.93 33.15
C ASN A 146 7.37 10.75 32.66
N LYS A 147 6.92 10.47 31.43
CA LYS A 147 5.80 11.13 30.75
C LYS A 147 4.81 10.08 30.25
N ALA A 148 3.52 10.47 30.21
CA ALA A 148 2.48 9.63 29.64
C ALA A 148 2.73 9.42 28.13
N ILE A 149 2.46 8.21 27.64
CA ILE A 149 2.45 7.90 26.22
C ILE A 149 1.13 8.37 25.62
N GLN A 150 1.20 9.19 24.58
CA GLN A 150 0.06 9.65 23.79
C GLN A 150 -0.06 8.80 22.55
N VAL A 151 -0.96 7.83 22.57
CA VAL A 151 -1.22 6.98 21.38
C VAL A 151 -2.01 7.78 20.35
N VAL A 152 -1.57 7.77 19.10
CA VAL A 152 -2.28 8.33 17.96
C VAL A 152 -2.65 7.19 17.01
N TYR A 153 -3.93 7.13 16.57
CA TYR A 153 -4.45 6.06 15.76
C TYR A 153 -5.37 6.56 14.64
N ARG A 154 -5.69 5.69 13.68
CA ARG A 154 -6.51 6.01 12.52
C ARG A 154 -7.98 6.09 12.87
N ALA A 155 -8.62 7.21 12.50
CA ALA A 155 -10.05 7.46 12.67
C ALA A 155 -10.91 6.93 11.51
N ASP A 156 -10.27 6.68 10.35
CA ASP A 156 -10.91 6.20 9.12
C ASP A 156 -10.69 4.69 8.95
N GLY A 157 -11.47 4.06 8.08
CA GLY A 157 -11.24 2.69 7.64
C GLY A 157 -9.88 2.57 6.92
N SER A 158 -8.94 1.88 7.55
CA SER A 158 -7.53 1.90 7.18
C SER A 158 -6.96 0.50 6.95
N GLY A 159 -6.49 0.23 5.73
CA GLY A 159 -5.74 -0.98 5.45
C GLY A 159 -4.42 -1.05 6.21
N THR A 160 -3.79 0.10 6.52
CA THR A 160 -2.60 0.16 7.39
C THR A 160 -2.93 -0.34 8.80
N THR A 161 -4.09 0.06 9.35
CA THR A 161 -4.63 -0.48 10.62
C THR A 161 -4.86 -1.99 10.53
N ASN A 162 -5.47 -2.45 9.44
CA ASN A 162 -5.74 -3.87 9.19
C ASN A 162 -4.45 -4.71 9.24
N ASN A 163 -3.42 -4.29 8.51
CA ASN A 163 -2.13 -4.99 8.48
C ASN A 163 -1.39 -4.93 9.83
N PHE A 164 -1.44 -3.80 10.53
CA PHE A 164 -0.88 -3.67 11.88
C PHE A 164 -1.62 -4.59 12.87
N GLY A 165 -2.95 -4.60 12.84
CA GLY A 165 -3.78 -5.50 13.63
C GLY A 165 -3.52 -6.98 13.32
N ASN A 166 -3.38 -7.33 12.04
CA ASN A 166 -3.07 -8.69 11.61
C ASN A 166 -1.67 -9.14 12.08
N TYR A 167 -0.67 -8.27 12.04
CA TYR A 167 0.63 -8.55 12.64
C TYR A 167 0.50 -8.84 14.13
N MET A 168 -0.20 -7.99 14.89
CA MET A 168 -0.41 -8.20 16.32
C MET A 168 -1.20 -9.47 16.62
N LYS A 169 -2.26 -9.76 15.85
CA LYS A 169 -3.07 -10.99 15.93
C LYS A 169 -2.21 -12.24 15.79
N GLN A 170 -1.30 -12.28 14.82
CA GLN A 170 -0.48 -13.46 14.54
C GLN A 170 0.67 -13.62 15.55
N VAL A 171 1.31 -12.54 15.97
CA VAL A 171 2.54 -12.58 16.78
C VAL A 171 2.26 -12.47 18.28
N VAL A 172 1.32 -11.62 18.69
CA VAL A 172 0.99 -11.40 20.12
C VAL A 172 -0.24 -12.18 20.54
N LYS A 173 -1.19 -12.34 19.60
CA LYS A 173 -2.52 -12.92 19.86
C LYS A 173 -3.37 -12.00 20.76
N GLY A 174 -4.25 -12.56 21.60
CA GLY A 174 -5.13 -11.80 22.48
C GLY A 174 -6.34 -11.22 21.72
N THR A 175 -6.69 -9.96 21.94
CA THR A 175 -7.88 -9.32 21.37
C THR A 175 -7.68 -8.76 19.95
N TRP A 176 -6.46 -8.78 19.43
CA TRP A 176 -6.17 -8.21 18.12
C TRP A 176 -6.86 -8.93 16.96
N THR A 177 -7.35 -8.17 16.01
CA THR A 177 -7.96 -8.67 14.77
C THR A 177 -7.42 -7.93 13.54
N ALA A 178 -7.60 -8.53 12.35
CA ALA A 178 -7.33 -7.89 11.08
C ALA A 178 -8.59 -7.12 10.66
N ALA A 179 -8.71 -5.85 11.05
CA ALA A 179 -9.85 -5.00 10.74
C ALA A 179 -9.39 -3.60 10.33
N ASP A 180 -10.17 -2.93 9.47
CA ASP A 180 -9.86 -1.59 8.99
C ASP A 180 -10.18 -0.51 10.06
N GLY A 181 -11.14 -0.76 10.94
CA GLY A 181 -11.46 0.09 12.07
C GLY A 181 -10.53 -0.12 13.26
N TRP A 182 -10.06 0.95 13.90
CA TRP A 182 -9.10 0.81 15.01
C TRP A 182 -9.66 0.10 16.23
N ALA A 183 -10.92 0.41 16.64
CA ALA A 183 -11.56 -0.25 17.77
C ALA A 183 -11.72 -1.76 17.54
N GLU A 184 -12.09 -2.14 16.32
CA GLU A 184 -12.23 -3.53 15.90
C GLU A 184 -10.86 -4.24 15.85
N ALA A 185 -9.84 -3.59 15.26
CA ALA A 185 -8.49 -4.14 15.20
C ALA A 185 -7.90 -4.35 16.60
N LEU A 186 -8.13 -3.42 17.51
CA LEU A 186 -7.68 -3.47 18.91
C LEU A 186 -8.46 -4.49 19.75
N GLY A 187 -9.73 -4.75 19.38
CA GLY A 187 -10.65 -5.59 20.13
C GLY A 187 -11.10 -5.02 21.47
N LYS A 188 -11.05 -3.69 21.62
CA LYS A 188 -11.48 -2.95 22.83
C LYS A 188 -11.63 -1.44 22.54
N THR A 189 -12.18 -0.71 23.51
CA THR A 189 -12.28 0.74 23.43
C THR A 189 -10.90 1.39 23.27
N PRO A 190 -10.70 2.22 22.23
CA PRO A 190 -9.46 2.94 22.00
C PRO A 190 -9.11 3.93 23.11
N VAL A 191 -7.81 4.08 23.38
CA VAL A 191 -7.26 5.17 24.20
C VAL A 191 -6.32 6.01 23.35
N GLY A 192 -6.37 7.33 23.51
CA GLY A 192 -5.51 8.26 22.76
C GLY A 192 -6.27 9.17 21.81
N THR A 193 -5.59 9.71 20.81
CA THR A 193 -6.10 10.67 19.83
C THR A 193 -6.24 10.02 18.46
N SER A 194 -7.35 10.27 17.78
CA SER A 194 -7.57 9.77 16.43
C SER A 194 -7.29 10.84 15.37
N ALA A 195 -6.81 10.42 14.20
CA ALA A 195 -6.67 11.26 13.03
C ALA A 195 -6.91 10.44 11.75
N ARG A 196 -7.41 11.09 10.70
CA ARG A 196 -7.65 10.44 9.40
C ARG A 196 -6.37 10.37 8.59
N THR A 197 -6.19 9.32 7.83
CA THR A 197 -5.09 9.05 6.89
C THR A 197 -3.71 8.88 7.57
N ASN A 198 -2.71 8.37 6.83
CA ASN A 198 -1.32 8.32 7.33
C ASN A 198 -0.77 9.73 7.54
N GLN A 199 -1.07 10.65 6.63
CA GLN A 199 -0.66 12.06 6.72
C GLN A 199 -1.19 12.72 7.99
N GLY A 200 -2.46 12.46 8.35
CA GLY A 200 -3.09 13.05 9.53
C GLY A 200 -2.50 12.52 10.85
N VAL A 201 -2.26 11.20 10.98
CA VAL A 201 -1.63 10.67 12.20
C VAL A 201 -0.19 11.16 12.34
N ILE A 202 0.57 11.30 11.24
CA ILE A 202 1.93 11.85 11.24
C ILE A 202 1.93 13.34 11.63
N ALA A 203 1.01 14.14 11.07
CA ALA A 203 0.87 15.55 11.44
C ALA A 203 0.54 15.70 12.94
N THR A 204 -0.35 14.85 13.47
CA THR A 204 -0.68 14.84 14.89
C THR A 204 0.52 14.47 15.75
N VAL A 205 1.25 13.39 15.43
CA VAL A 205 2.46 12.99 16.16
C VAL A 205 3.53 14.07 16.14
N LYS A 206 3.70 14.77 15.00
CA LYS A 206 4.70 15.84 14.88
C LYS A 206 4.49 16.97 15.87
N THR A 207 3.25 17.30 16.19
CA THR A 207 2.88 18.39 17.12
C THR A 207 2.63 17.91 18.54
N LEU A 208 2.24 16.64 18.73
CA LEU A 208 1.94 16.06 20.04
C LEU A 208 3.18 15.44 20.66
N ALA A 209 3.73 16.08 21.69
CA ALA A 209 4.89 15.55 22.40
C ALA A 209 4.56 14.24 23.13
N ASN A 210 5.56 13.36 23.27
CA ASN A 210 5.46 12.04 23.91
C ASN A 210 4.43 11.11 23.24
N SER A 211 4.21 11.27 21.94
CA SER A 211 3.27 10.47 21.17
C SER A 211 3.92 9.32 20.41
N ILE A 212 3.08 8.37 20.01
CA ILE A 212 3.43 7.19 19.21
C ILE A 212 2.29 6.85 18.27
N THR A 213 2.60 6.41 17.05
CA THR A 213 1.64 5.92 16.05
C THR A 213 2.24 4.80 15.20
N TYR A 214 1.42 4.23 14.33
CA TYR A 214 1.82 3.38 13.22
C TYR A 214 1.42 4.08 11.91
N ALA A 215 2.35 4.14 10.96
CA ALA A 215 2.10 4.83 9.68
C ALA A 215 3.10 4.36 8.60
N ASP A 216 2.87 4.80 7.36
CA ASP A 216 3.87 4.63 6.32
C ASP A 216 5.16 5.40 6.64
N THR A 217 6.25 4.92 6.10
CA THR A 217 7.57 5.51 6.40
C THR A 217 7.92 6.70 5.53
N ALA A 218 7.22 6.93 4.41
CA ALA A 218 7.45 8.06 3.53
C ALA A 218 7.05 9.37 4.22
N ASP A 219 5.81 9.43 4.71
CA ASP A 219 5.28 10.61 5.40
C ASP A 219 6.03 10.90 6.71
N ALA A 220 6.37 9.85 7.47
CA ALA A 220 7.12 10.01 8.72
C ALA A 220 8.55 10.54 8.49
N LYS A 221 9.25 10.08 7.45
CA LYS A 221 10.56 10.62 7.07
C LYS A 221 10.47 12.07 6.58
N ALA A 222 9.47 12.40 5.76
CA ALA A 222 9.22 13.77 5.33
C ALA A 222 8.98 14.71 6.54
N ALA A 223 8.30 14.20 7.57
CA ALA A 223 8.08 14.91 8.84
C ALA A 223 9.32 14.93 9.76
N LYS A 224 10.40 14.20 9.43
CA LYS A 224 11.62 14.02 10.22
C LYS A 224 11.37 13.36 11.60
N LEU A 225 10.39 12.45 11.65
CA LEU A 225 10.07 11.69 12.85
C LEU A 225 10.87 10.38 12.91
N PRO A 226 11.33 9.95 14.09
CA PRO A 226 12.05 8.71 14.27
C PRO A 226 11.15 7.48 14.30
N PHE A 227 11.74 6.32 14.01
CA PHE A 227 11.10 5.01 14.04
C PHE A 227 11.66 4.12 15.15
N ALA A 228 10.80 3.34 15.78
CA ALA A 228 11.25 2.24 16.61
C ALA A 228 11.80 1.08 15.75
N SER A 229 12.85 0.43 16.22
CA SER A 229 13.25 -0.89 15.75
C SER A 229 12.33 -1.94 16.35
N ILE A 230 11.76 -2.80 15.53
CA ILE A 230 10.86 -3.87 15.97
C ILE A 230 11.61 -5.20 15.98
N GLN A 231 11.43 -5.98 17.06
CA GLN A 231 12.04 -7.30 17.14
C GLN A 231 11.35 -8.25 16.15
N ASN A 232 12.15 -8.87 15.26
CA ASN A 232 11.68 -9.85 14.31
C ASN A 232 11.68 -11.28 14.90
N GLY A 233 11.24 -12.26 14.11
CA GLY A 233 11.19 -13.67 14.51
C GLY A 233 12.57 -14.33 14.76
N PHE A 234 13.68 -13.67 14.40
CA PHE A 234 15.05 -14.05 14.73
C PHE A 234 15.55 -13.46 16.06
N GLY A 235 14.77 -12.58 16.71
CA GLY A 235 15.20 -11.85 17.89
C GLY A 235 15.97 -10.57 17.59
N GLU A 236 16.15 -10.20 16.31
CA GLU A 236 16.86 -8.99 15.90
C GLU A 236 15.94 -7.76 15.97
N PHE A 237 16.46 -6.62 16.47
CA PHE A 237 15.76 -5.33 16.40
C PHE A 237 16.03 -4.67 15.05
N VAL A 238 15.03 -4.61 14.19
CA VAL A 238 15.14 -4.21 12.78
C VAL A 238 14.43 -2.89 12.54
N GLN A 239 15.08 -1.98 11.80
CA GLN A 239 14.50 -0.71 11.37
C GLN A 239 13.54 -0.88 10.18
N PRO A 240 12.48 -0.04 10.06
CA PRO A 240 11.53 -0.08 8.95
C PRO A 240 12.14 0.55 7.68
N THR A 241 13.13 -0.11 7.10
CA THR A 241 13.73 0.31 5.84
C THR A 241 13.14 -0.46 4.66
N VAL A 242 13.21 0.11 3.47
CA VAL A 242 12.80 -0.56 2.21
C VAL A 242 13.48 -1.92 2.06
N ALA A 243 14.79 -1.99 2.29
CA ALA A 243 15.54 -3.23 2.15
C ALA A 243 15.09 -4.31 3.15
N ASN A 244 14.81 -3.93 4.40
CA ASN A 244 14.39 -4.86 5.43
C ASN A 244 12.94 -5.34 5.21
N ALA A 245 12.05 -4.46 4.73
CA ALA A 245 10.71 -4.83 4.33
C ALA A 245 10.72 -5.74 3.09
N ALA A 246 11.53 -5.44 2.09
CA ALA A 246 11.69 -6.29 0.90
C ALA A 246 12.18 -7.70 1.25
N ARG A 247 13.14 -7.84 2.19
CA ARG A 247 13.59 -9.15 2.69
C ARG A 247 12.46 -9.95 3.31
N PHE A 248 11.62 -9.31 4.13
CA PHE A 248 10.49 -9.96 4.75
C PHE A 248 9.42 -10.35 3.72
N MET A 249 9.06 -9.43 2.82
CA MET A 249 8.08 -9.63 1.77
C MET A 249 8.46 -10.77 0.81
N ALA A 250 9.74 -10.89 0.45
CA ALA A 250 10.25 -11.95 -0.44
C ALA A 250 10.08 -13.39 0.11
N LYS A 251 9.75 -13.54 1.38
CA LYS A 251 9.48 -14.83 2.03
C LYS A 251 7.99 -15.11 2.25
N GLN A 252 7.12 -14.25 1.73
CA GLN A 252 5.68 -14.40 1.85
C GLN A 252 5.10 -15.13 0.64
N GLN A 253 3.92 -15.72 0.83
CA GLN A 253 3.24 -16.45 -0.24
C GLN A 253 2.46 -15.49 -1.14
N LEU A 254 2.44 -15.78 -2.43
CA LEU A 254 1.60 -15.09 -3.41
C LEU A 254 0.46 -16.02 -3.80
N SER A 255 -0.78 -15.58 -3.56
CA SER A 255 -1.97 -16.33 -3.94
C SER A 255 -2.22 -16.29 -5.46
N SER A 256 -3.06 -17.18 -5.95
CA SER A 256 -3.50 -17.19 -7.35
C SER A 256 -4.28 -15.92 -7.72
N SER A 257 -4.95 -15.27 -6.76
CA SER A 257 -5.65 -14.00 -6.94
C SER A 257 -4.73 -12.77 -6.92
N GLY A 258 -3.43 -12.93 -6.63
CA GLY A 258 -2.46 -11.83 -6.57
C GLY A 258 -2.28 -11.20 -5.19
N GLU A 259 -2.91 -11.75 -4.17
CA GLU A 259 -2.70 -11.32 -2.79
C GLU A 259 -1.35 -11.82 -2.27
N VAL A 260 -0.59 -10.96 -1.61
CA VAL A 260 0.56 -11.35 -0.80
C VAL A 260 0.07 -11.74 0.58
N VAL A 261 0.08 -13.05 0.87
CA VAL A 261 -0.40 -13.59 2.14
C VAL A 261 0.72 -13.52 3.16
N PHE A 262 0.63 -12.55 4.06
CA PHE A 262 1.64 -12.35 5.10
C PHE A 262 1.50 -13.34 6.25
N ASN A 263 2.52 -14.18 6.43
CA ASN A 263 2.74 -14.92 7.67
C ASN A 263 3.77 -14.14 8.52
N TYR A 264 3.27 -13.32 9.43
CA TYR A 264 4.11 -12.46 10.29
C TYR A 264 4.94 -13.22 11.32
N THR A 265 4.70 -14.52 11.50
CA THR A 265 5.53 -15.39 12.35
C THR A 265 6.76 -15.93 11.61
N THR A 266 6.85 -15.71 10.28
CA THR A 266 7.99 -16.16 9.49
C THR A 266 9.29 -15.55 9.99
N LYS A 267 10.28 -16.41 10.28
CA LYS A 267 11.61 -15.98 10.72
C LYS A 267 12.45 -15.57 9.50
N VAL A 268 12.73 -14.28 9.39
CA VAL A 268 13.54 -13.71 8.29
C VAL A 268 14.66 -12.86 8.88
N LYS A 269 15.91 -13.31 8.69
CA LYS A 269 17.10 -12.58 9.15
C LYS A 269 17.17 -11.20 8.51
N GLY A 270 17.28 -10.14 9.32
CA GLY A 270 17.26 -8.75 8.87
C GLY A 270 15.93 -8.30 8.25
N GLY A 271 14.88 -9.12 8.30
CA GLY A 271 13.55 -8.78 7.79
C GLY A 271 12.75 -7.93 8.79
N TYR A 272 12.13 -6.85 8.31
CA TYR A 272 11.23 -6.02 9.12
C TYR A 272 9.82 -6.61 9.09
N PRO A 273 9.24 -7.00 10.24
CA PRO A 273 8.04 -7.84 10.23
C PRO A 273 6.76 -7.07 9.89
N ILE A 274 6.62 -5.77 10.26
CA ILE A 274 5.39 -5.02 9.97
C ILE A 274 5.45 -4.46 8.55
N THR A 275 5.23 -5.34 7.59
CA THR A 275 5.29 -5.04 6.14
C THR A 275 3.93 -5.32 5.50
N LEU A 276 3.54 -4.51 4.52
CA LEU A 276 2.30 -4.66 3.77
C LEU A 276 2.50 -4.50 2.26
N VAL A 277 1.47 -4.85 1.50
CA VAL A 277 1.30 -4.51 0.09
C VAL A 277 0.03 -3.68 -0.08
N ALA A 278 0.13 -2.60 -0.84
CA ALA A 278 -0.99 -1.79 -1.25
C ALA A 278 -1.42 -2.16 -2.68
N TYR A 279 -2.70 -2.35 -2.86
CA TYR A 279 -3.31 -2.83 -4.09
C TYR A 279 -4.09 -1.71 -4.79
N GLY A 280 -4.03 -1.71 -6.12
CA GLY A 280 -4.98 -1.01 -6.97
C GLY A 280 -6.21 -1.90 -7.21
N LEU A 281 -7.39 -1.33 -7.08
CA LEU A 281 -8.65 -1.94 -7.46
C LEU A 281 -9.04 -1.42 -8.85
N ALA A 282 -9.25 -2.32 -9.80
CA ALA A 282 -9.57 -1.93 -11.18
C ALA A 282 -10.68 -2.83 -11.75
N PRO A 283 -11.58 -2.28 -12.60
CA PRO A 283 -12.67 -3.04 -13.17
C PRO A 283 -12.18 -4.00 -14.27
N THR A 284 -12.69 -5.22 -14.29
CA THR A 284 -12.51 -6.14 -15.42
C THR A 284 -13.60 -5.96 -16.49
N LYS A 285 -14.59 -5.11 -16.21
CA LYS A 285 -15.64 -4.67 -17.12
C LYS A 285 -15.98 -3.22 -16.76
N SER A 286 -15.36 -2.27 -17.46
CA SER A 286 -15.66 -0.86 -17.28
C SER A 286 -16.93 -0.46 -18.02
N SER A 287 -17.72 0.47 -17.47
CA SER A 287 -18.84 1.11 -18.18
C SER A 287 -18.36 2.06 -19.28
N ASN A 288 -17.10 2.50 -19.22
CA ASN A 288 -16.45 3.32 -20.23
C ASN A 288 -15.12 2.64 -20.63
N ALA A 289 -15.06 2.10 -21.84
CA ALA A 289 -13.93 1.34 -22.33
C ALA A 289 -12.63 2.18 -22.43
N ALA A 290 -12.73 3.48 -22.77
CA ALA A 290 -11.58 4.37 -22.85
C ALA A 290 -10.97 4.58 -21.45
N LYS A 291 -11.79 4.77 -20.43
CA LYS A 291 -11.33 4.87 -19.03
C LYS A 291 -10.77 3.55 -18.51
N GLY A 292 -11.38 2.41 -18.87
CA GLY A 292 -10.81 1.09 -18.55
C GLY A 292 -9.42 0.91 -19.14
N ALA A 293 -9.24 1.25 -20.42
CA ALA A 293 -7.96 1.20 -21.12
C ALA A 293 -6.92 2.16 -20.45
N ALA A 294 -7.33 3.37 -20.08
CA ALA A 294 -6.46 4.33 -19.38
C ALA A 294 -6.03 3.85 -17.98
N VAL A 295 -6.92 3.19 -17.22
CA VAL A 295 -6.57 2.56 -15.92
C VAL A 295 -5.57 1.42 -16.13
N LYS A 296 -5.79 0.57 -17.14
CA LYS A 296 -4.87 -0.51 -17.52
C LYS A 296 -3.48 0.03 -17.86
N ASP A 297 -3.41 1.06 -18.69
CA ASP A 297 -2.15 1.70 -19.09
C ASP A 297 -1.45 2.34 -17.86
N TYR A 298 -2.18 3.07 -17.04
CA TYR A 298 -1.62 3.67 -15.82
C TYR A 298 -1.06 2.61 -14.85
N PHE A 299 -1.80 1.52 -14.60
CA PHE A 299 -1.31 0.46 -13.72
C PHE A 299 -0.09 -0.27 -14.32
N THR A 300 -0.06 -0.44 -15.65
CA THR A 300 1.12 -0.97 -16.35
C THR A 300 2.33 -0.05 -16.14
N TYR A 301 2.14 1.27 -16.30
CA TYR A 301 3.18 2.26 -16.03
C TYR A 301 3.66 2.21 -14.57
N LEU A 302 2.75 2.09 -13.59
CA LEU A 302 3.12 1.96 -12.17
C LEU A 302 4.02 0.74 -11.92
N ILE A 303 3.72 -0.39 -12.55
CA ILE A 303 4.44 -1.66 -12.33
C ILE A 303 5.74 -1.76 -13.13
N GLN A 304 5.75 -1.30 -14.37
CA GLN A 304 6.89 -1.50 -15.28
C GLN A 304 7.88 -0.33 -15.30
N THR A 305 7.41 0.88 -15.00
CA THR A 305 8.21 2.10 -15.16
C THR A 305 8.41 2.83 -13.84
N CYS A 306 7.35 3.37 -13.25
CA CYS A 306 7.49 4.22 -12.08
C CYS A 306 7.96 3.45 -10.85
N GLY A 307 7.35 2.29 -10.55
CA GLY A 307 7.72 1.47 -9.41
C GLY A 307 9.20 1.13 -9.36
N PRO A 308 9.78 0.51 -10.41
CA PRO A 308 11.22 0.23 -10.45
C PRO A 308 12.11 1.44 -10.28
N GLN A 309 11.72 2.60 -10.80
CA GLN A 309 12.53 3.82 -10.79
C GLN A 309 12.36 4.67 -9.54
N LYS A 310 11.18 4.72 -8.95
CA LYS A 310 10.82 5.73 -7.93
C LYS A 310 10.44 5.15 -6.56
N ALA A 311 9.97 3.89 -6.48
CA ALA A 311 9.45 3.35 -5.24
C ALA A 311 10.47 3.40 -4.09
N ALA A 312 11.71 2.95 -4.32
CA ALA A 312 12.73 2.91 -3.26
C ALA A 312 13.08 4.30 -2.72
N ALA A 313 13.23 5.30 -3.58
CA ALA A 313 13.46 6.69 -3.19
C ALA A 313 12.28 7.26 -2.39
N GLY A 314 11.04 6.84 -2.70
CA GLY A 314 9.81 7.15 -1.96
C GLY A 314 9.60 6.32 -0.69
N ASN A 315 10.55 5.50 -0.28
CA ASN A 315 10.47 4.57 0.88
C ASN A 315 9.47 3.40 0.71
N TYR A 316 9.26 2.97 -0.52
CA TYR A 316 8.42 1.82 -0.87
C TYR A 316 9.23 0.69 -1.50
N VAL A 317 8.68 -0.51 -1.46
CA VAL A 317 9.19 -1.70 -2.15
C VAL A 317 8.47 -1.84 -3.48
N ALA A 318 9.19 -1.78 -4.59
CA ALA A 318 8.63 -2.05 -5.91
C ALA A 318 8.20 -3.52 -6.04
N MET A 319 7.18 -3.76 -6.82
CA MET A 319 6.79 -5.13 -7.19
C MET A 319 7.78 -5.69 -8.19
N THR A 320 8.41 -6.82 -7.86
CA THR A 320 9.42 -7.49 -8.68
C THR A 320 9.18 -8.99 -8.76
N GLY A 321 9.83 -9.68 -9.69
CA GLY A 321 9.77 -11.14 -9.81
C GLY A 321 8.35 -11.68 -9.97
N ALA A 322 7.99 -12.68 -9.18
CA ALA A 322 6.67 -13.35 -9.26
C ALA A 322 5.50 -12.39 -8.98
N ILE A 323 5.66 -11.45 -8.06
CA ILE A 323 4.60 -10.47 -7.73
C ILE A 323 4.38 -9.53 -8.92
N GLN A 324 5.44 -9.05 -9.55
CA GLN A 324 5.36 -8.21 -10.75
C GLN A 324 4.67 -8.95 -11.90
N LYS A 325 5.07 -10.20 -12.16
CA LYS A 325 4.45 -11.05 -13.18
C LYS A 325 2.95 -11.18 -12.92
N LYS A 326 2.57 -11.51 -11.68
CA LYS A 326 1.16 -11.64 -11.29
C LYS A 326 0.40 -10.32 -11.42
N ALA A 327 1.00 -9.19 -11.05
CA ALA A 327 0.39 -7.87 -11.25
C ALA A 327 0.07 -7.62 -12.73
N LEU A 328 0.99 -7.93 -13.65
CA LEU A 328 0.77 -7.76 -15.09
C LEU A 328 -0.31 -8.73 -15.65
N GLU A 329 -0.37 -9.97 -15.15
CA GLU A 329 -1.46 -10.90 -15.49
C GLU A 329 -2.84 -10.35 -15.06
N LEU A 330 -2.93 -9.73 -13.90
CA LEU A 330 -4.17 -9.12 -13.40
C LEU A 330 -4.51 -7.84 -14.17
N ILE A 331 -3.52 -7.01 -14.49
CA ILE A 331 -3.68 -5.80 -15.31
C ILE A 331 -4.21 -6.17 -16.70
N ALA A 332 -3.77 -7.29 -17.29
CA ALA A 332 -4.26 -7.75 -18.59
C ALA A 332 -5.78 -7.98 -18.60
N ARG A 333 -6.39 -8.25 -17.45
CA ARG A 333 -7.85 -8.48 -17.30
C ARG A 333 -8.66 -7.19 -17.21
N ILE A 334 -8.05 -6.03 -17.02
CA ILE A 334 -8.71 -4.72 -16.97
C ILE A 334 -9.25 -4.38 -18.38
N LYS A 335 -10.54 -4.00 -18.45
CA LYS A 335 -11.24 -3.68 -19.70
C LYS A 335 -12.08 -2.43 -19.55
#